data_f6bc953e95aa97cadf35d94d211a5184
#
_entry.id   f6bc953e95aa97cadf35d94d211a5184
#
_cell.length_a   1.000
_cell.length_b   1.000
_cell.length_c   1.000
_cell.angle_alpha   90.00
_cell.angle_beta   90.00
_cell.angle_gamma   90.00
#
_symmetry.space_group_name_H-M   'P 1'
#
loop_
_entity.id
_entity.type
_entity.pdbx_description
1 polymer ?
#
loop_
_entity_poly.entity_id
_entity_poly.type
_entity_poly.pdbx_seq_one_letter_code
_entity_poly.pdbx_strand_id
1 'polypeptide(L)'
;MGLVSQEPILFNETIRANIAYGKGGNATEAEILAASELANAHKFISSLQQGYDTLVGERGVQLSGGQKQRVAIARAIVKSPKILLLDEATSALDAESERVVQDALDKIMVDRTTVVVAHRLSTIKNADMIAVVKNGVIVEKGKHDTLINIKDGFYASLVALHMSASTS
;
A
#
# COMPACT_ATOMS: atom_id res chain seq x y z
N MET A 1 -3.11 11.39 -8.85
CA MET A 1 -3.52 10.05 -8.37
C MET A 1 -2.27 9.19 -8.21
N GLY A 2 -2.12 8.49 -7.11
CA GLY A 2 -1.07 7.50 -6.86
C GLY A 2 -1.67 6.11 -6.79
N LEU A 3 -0.97 5.11 -7.31
CA LEU A 3 -1.37 3.70 -7.27
C LEU A 3 -0.28 2.88 -6.57
N VAL A 4 -0.69 2.04 -5.62
CA VAL A 4 0.14 1.02 -5.00
C VAL A 4 -0.52 -0.33 -5.23
N SER A 5 0.13 -1.20 -5.98
CA SER A 5 -0.37 -2.53 -6.32
C SER A 5 0.16 -3.60 -5.37
N GLN A 6 -0.48 -4.76 -5.37
CA GLN A 6 -0.13 -5.92 -4.55
C GLN A 6 1.31 -6.40 -4.79
N GLU A 7 1.71 -6.51 -6.06
CA GLU A 7 3.04 -6.94 -6.47
C GLU A 7 3.74 -5.80 -7.23
N PRO A 8 4.46 -4.93 -6.52
CA PRO A 8 5.11 -3.79 -7.16
C PRO A 8 6.30 -4.24 -8.00
N ILE A 9 6.30 -3.83 -9.26
CA ILE A 9 7.43 -4.00 -10.17
C ILE A 9 8.37 -2.81 -10.03
N LEU A 10 9.65 -3.10 -9.81
CA LEU A 10 10.72 -2.10 -9.88
C LEU A 10 11.41 -2.19 -11.25
N PHE A 11 11.70 -1.05 -11.82
CA PHE A 11 12.46 -0.95 -13.06
C PHE A 11 13.93 -1.31 -12.82
N ASN A 12 14.62 -1.80 -13.86
CA ASN A 12 16.07 -2.07 -13.85
C ASN A 12 16.88 -0.77 -13.83
N GLU A 13 16.74 -0.02 -12.76
CA GLU A 13 17.29 1.31 -12.54
C GLU A 13 17.65 1.48 -11.07
N THR A 14 18.24 2.62 -10.70
CA THR A 14 18.50 2.93 -9.30
C THR A 14 17.21 3.08 -8.48
N ILE A 15 17.30 2.93 -7.17
CA ILE A 15 16.15 3.22 -6.26
C ILE A 15 15.71 4.68 -6.45
N ARG A 16 16.64 5.61 -6.58
CA ARG A 16 16.39 7.03 -6.88
C ARG A 16 15.53 7.19 -8.12
N ALA A 17 15.93 6.59 -9.24
CA ALA A 17 15.21 6.65 -10.50
C ALA A 17 13.82 6.03 -10.42
N ASN A 18 13.70 4.89 -9.72
CA ASN A 18 12.42 4.25 -9.46
C ASN A 18 11.42 5.16 -8.72
N ILE A 19 11.88 5.88 -7.70
CA ILE A 19 11.03 6.82 -6.93
C ILE A 19 10.70 8.04 -7.80
N ALA A 20 11.70 8.65 -8.44
CA ALA A 20 11.52 9.81 -9.29
C ALA A 20 10.56 9.58 -10.46
N TYR A 21 10.45 8.35 -10.94
CA TYR A 21 9.50 7.96 -11.99
C TYR A 21 8.05 8.33 -11.66
N GLY A 22 7.66 8.31 -10.37
CA GLY A 22 6.33 8.74 -9.93
C GLY A 22 5.98 10.19 -10.27
N LYS A 23 7.00 11.01 -10.55
CA LYS A 23 6.90 12.42 -10.99
C LYS A 23 7.50 12.62 -12.41
N GLY A 24 7.45 11.59 -13.26
CA GLY A 24 7.99 11.64 -14.62
C GLY A 24 9.51 11.82 -14.69
N GLY A 25 10.25 11.38 -13.68
CA GLY A 25 11.71 11.53 -13.60
C GLY A 25 12.19 12.89 -13.07
N ASN A 26 11.30 13.86 -12.83
CA ASN A 26 11.63 15.25 -12.46
C ASN A 26 11.46 15.52 -10.94
N ALA A 27 11.65 14.52 -10.08
CA ALA A 27 11.64 14.72 -8.65
C ALA A 27 12.98 15.26 -8.15
N THR A 28 12.94 16.25 -7.27
CA THR A 28 14.13 16.76 -6.58
C THR A 28 14.60 15.76 -5.52
N GLU A 29 15.86 15.87 -5.09
CA GLU A 29 16.40 15.04 -4.00
C GLU A 29 15.59 15.18 -2.72
N ALA A 30 15.20 16.38 -2.37
CA ALA A 30 14.37 16.63 -1.18
C ALA A 30 13.00 15.92 -1.26
N GLU A 31 12.37 15.90 -2.44
CA GLU A 31 11.09 15.20 -2.66
C GLU A 31 11.27 13.68 -2.56
N ILE A 32 12.35 13.15 -3.10
CA ILE A 32 12.68 11.71 -3.03
C ILE A 32 12.90 11.29 -1.57
N LEU A 33 13.67 12.06 -0.81
CA LEU A 33 13.92 11.81 0.61
C LEU A 33 12.63 11.86 1.43
N ALA A 34 11.84 12.92 1.28
CA ALA A 34 10.56 13.08 1.99
C ALA A 34 9.58 11.93 1.68
N ALA A 35 9.47 11.53 0.41
CA ALA A 35 8.65 10.40 0.01
C ALA A 35 9.15 9.09 0.62
N SER A 36 10.46 8.88 0.68
CA SER A 36 11.08 7.68 1.25
C SER A 36 10.91 7.59 2.76
N GLU A 37 10.97 8.71 3.47
CA GLU A 37 10.70 8.78 4.91
C GLU A 37 9.25 8.43 5.22
N LEU A 38 8.29 9.04 4.51
CA LEU A 38 6.87 8.72 4.66
C LEU A 38 6.57 7.24 4.35
N ALA A 39 7.26 6.66 3.37
CA ALA A 39 7.12 5.26 3.00
C ALA A 39 7.89 4.29 3.92
N ASN A 40 8.50 4.75 5.02
CA ASN A 40 9.40 3.96 5.87
C ASN A 40 10.55 3.27 5.08
N ALA A 41 10.97 3.85 3.96
CA ALA A 41 11.99 3.29 3.08
C ALA A 41 13.39 3.86 3.34
N HIS A 42 13.50 5.10 3.80
CA HIS A 42 14.78 5.81 3.93
C HIS A 42 15.81 5.03 4.75
N LYS A 43 15.42 4.46 5.88
CA LYS A 43 16.33 3.75 6.79
C LYS A 43 17.00 2.55 6.12
N PHE A 44 16.23 1.70 5.41
CA PHE A 44 16.84 0.54 4.76
C PHE A 44 17.63 0.95 3.51
N ILE A 45 17.15 1.95 2.74
CA ILE A 45 17.88 2.45 1.56
C ILE A 45 19.27 2.98 1.98
N SER A 46 19.30 3.79 3.04
CA SER A 46 20.56 4.36 3.56
C SER A 46 21.53 3.31 4.12
N SER A 47 21.04 2.12 4.50
CA SER A 47 21.89 1.00 4.94
C SER A 47 22.49 0.18 3.80
N LEU A 48 22.02 0.37 2.56
CA LEU A 48 22.60 -0.28 1.39
C LEU A 48 23.95 0.34 1.04
N GLN A 49 24.87 -0.46 0.48
CA GLN A 49 26.22 -0.01 0.15
C GLN A 49 26.25 1.22 -0.77
N GLN A 50 25.34 1.30 -1.73
CA GLN A 50 25.20 2.41 -2.69
C GLN A 50 23.98 3.31 -2.37
N GLY A 51 23.30 3.11 -1.24
CA GLY A 51 22.16 3.92 -0.84
C GLY A 51 21.10 4.03 -1.95
N TYR A 52 20.69 5.25 -2.26
CA TYR A 52 19.72 5.55 -3.32
C TYR A 52 20.22 5.22 -4.74
N ASP A 53 21.52 5.11 -4.95
CA ASP A 53 22.11 4.77 -6.25
C ASP A 53 22.26 3.25 -6.45
N THR A 54 21.74 2.45 -5.52
CA THR A 54 21.66 1.00 -5.64
C THR A 54 20.78 0.63 -6.83
N LEU A 55 21.33 -0.14 -7.77
CA LEU A 55 20.59 -0.73 -8.87
C LEU A 55 19.67 -1.84 -8.35
N VAL A 56 18.41 -1.81 -8.75
CA VAL A 56 17.37 -2.78 -8.38
C VAL A 56 16.63 -3.29 -9.61
N GLY A 57 15.62 -4.11 -9.44
CA GLY A 57 14.90 -4.78 -10.52
C GLY A 57 15.48 -6.18 -10.78
N GLU A 58 15.18 -6.77 -11.93
CA GLU A 58 15.57 -8.16 -12.25
C GLU A 58 17.09 -8.36 -12.29
N ARG A 59 17.84 -7.33 -12.68
CA ARG A 59 19.30 -7.37 -12.88
C ARG A 59 20.10 -6.72 -11.74
N GLY A 60 19.42 -6.17 -10.75
CA GLY A 60 20.04 -5.47 -9.64
C GLY A 60 19.97 -6.22 -8.32
N VAL A 61 20.18 -5.50 -7.24
CA VAL A 61 20.04 -6.02 -5.87
C VAL A 61 18.61 -6.48 -5.63
N GLN A 62 18.46 -7.71 -5.13
CA GLN A 62 17.14 -8.26 -4.81
C GLN A 62 16.66 -7.72 -3.47
N LEU A 63 15.63 -6.88 -3.51
CA LEU A 63 14.94 -6.38 -2.32
C LEU A 63 13.90 -7.40 -1.83
N SER A 64 13.66 -7.43 -0.53
CA SER A 64 12.53 -8.20 0.04
C SER A 64 11.18 -7.64 -0.47
N GLY A 65 10.12 -8.43 -0.36
CA GLY A 65 8.77 -7.99 -0.73
C GLY A 65 8.36 -6.68 -0.04
N GLY A 66 8.59 -6.57 1.27
CA GLY A 66 8.30 -5.36 2.04
C GLY A 66 9.19 -4.16 1.66
N GLN A 67 10.44 -4.38 1.27
CA GLN A 67 11.32 -3.33 0.76
C GLN A 67 10.84 -2.83 -0.61
N LYS A 68 10.51 -3.74 -1.53
CA LYS A 68 9.94 -3.40 -2.85
C LYS A 68 8.66 -2.58 -2.69
N GLN A 69 7.77 -3.00 -1.77
CA GLN A 69 6.52 -2.31 -1.51
C GLN A 69 6.75 -0.87 -1.01
N ARG A 70 7.70 -0.66 -0.10
CA ARG A 70 8.01 0.67 0.41
C ARG A 70 8.62 1.59 -0.66
N VAL A 71 9.44 1.07 -1.57
CA VAL A 71 9.92 1.84 -2.74
C VAL A 71 8.75 2.21 -3.66
N ALA A 72 7.82 1.28 -3.90
CA ALA A 72 6.63 1.56 -4.71
C ALA A 72 5.69 2.59 -4.06
N ILE A 73 5.55 2.55 -2.73
CA ILE A 73 4.82 3.57 -1.98
C ILE A 73 5.49 4.94 -2.17
N ALA A 74 6.80 5.05 -1.97
CA ALA A 74 7.55 6.29 -2.18
C ALA A 74 7.36 6.83 -3.62
N ARG A 75 7.44 5.95 -4.63
CA ARG A 75 7.17 6.28 -6.03
C ARG A 75 5.75 6.81 -6.25
N ALA A 76 4.75 6.22 -5.58
CA ALA A 76 3.35 6.64 -5.73
C ALA A 76 3.10 8.03 -5.14
N ILE A 77 3.79 8.39 -4.04
CA ILE A 77 3.53 9.62 -3.28
C ILE A 77 4.47 10.78 -3.58
N VAL A 78 5.59 10.57 -4.29
CA VAL A 78 6.60 11.61 -4.57
C VAL A 78 6.01 12.84 -5.27
N LYS A 79 4.94 12.69 -6.03
CA LYS A 79 4.19 13.78 -6.67
C LYS A 79 3.09 14.37 -5.79
N SER A 80 3.04 14.02 -4.51
CA SER A 80 2.02 14.48 -3.54
C SER A 80 0.57 14.35 -4.05
N PRO A 81 0.12 13.14 -4.47
CA PRO A 81 -1.21 12.96 -5.03
C PRO A 81 -2.28 13.21 -3.98
N LYS A 82 -3.42 13.80 -4.37
CA LYS A 82 -4.60 13.96 -3.51
C LYS A 82 -5.46 12.69 -3.42
N ILE A 83 -5.34 11.79 -4.39
CA ILE A 83 -6.08 10.54 -4.46
C ILE A 83 -5.09 9.38 -4.49
N LEU A 84 -5.28 8.40 -3.62
CA LEU A 84 -4.53 7.15 -3.58
C LEU A 84 -5.44 5.98 -3.92
N LEU A 85 -4.93 5.06 -4.72
CA LEU A 85 -5.51 3.73 -4.95
C LEU A 85 -4.55 2.69 -4.37
N LEU A 86 -5.04 1.91 -3.41
CA LEU A 86 -4.30 0.85 -2.77
C LEU A 86 -4.96 -0.49 -3.12
N ASP A 87 -4.25 -1.33 -3.86
CA ASP A 87 -4.75 -2.63 -4.29
C ASP A 87 -4.00 -3.73 -3.55
N GLU A 88 -4.61 -4.26 -2.50
CA GLU A 88 -4.08 -5.35 -1.65
C GLU A 88 -2.60 -5.16 -1.24
N ALA A 89 -2.20 -3.95 -0.95
CA ALA A 89 -0.79 -3.55 -0.81
C ALA A 89 0.02 -4.31 0.26
N THR A 90 -0.60 -5.13 1.10
CA THR A 90 0.07 -5.92 2.15
C THR A 90 -0.20 -7.42 2.08
N SER A 91 -1.03 -7.89 1.17
CA SER A 91 -1.55 -9.28 1.18
C SER A 91 -0.49 -10.36 0.98
N ALA A 92 0.61 -10.06 0.29
CA ALA A 92 1.69 -10.99 -0.04
C ALA A 92 2.91 -10.88 0.90
N LEU A 93 2.81 -10.14 2.01
CA LEU A 93 3.92 -9.87 2.92
C LEU A 93 3.89 -10.78 4.15
N ASP A 94 5.07 -11.09 4.70
CA ASP A 94 5.21 -11.65 6.03
C ASP A 94 4.76 -10.64 7.11
N ALA A 95 4.47 -11.12 8.32
CA ALA A 95 3.86 -10.33 9.40
C ALA A 95 4.70 -9.10 9.82
N GLU A 96 6.03 -9.20 9.80
CA GLU A 96 6.90 -8.07 10.16
C GLU A 96 6.91 -7.02 9.06
N SER A 97 7.12 -7.44 7.81
CA SER A 97 7.05 -6.56 6.64
C SER A 97 5.69 -5.89 6.50
N GLU A 98 4.61 -6.64 6.74
CA GLU A 98 3.25 -6.11 6.73
C GLU A 98 3.07 -4.96 7.70
N ARG A 99 3.51 -5.11 8.95
CA ARG A 99 3.39 -4.06 9.96
C ARG A 99 4.10 -2.77 9.55
N VAL A 100 5.33 -2.89 9.01
CA VAL A 100 6.11 -1.73 8.58
C VAL A 100 5.48 -1.04 7.35
N VAL A 101 4.94 -1.83 6.42
CA VAL A 101 4.25 -1.30 5.23
C VAL A 101 2.91 -0.67 5.62
N GLN A 102 2.13 -1.30 6.53
CA GLN A 102 0.86 -0.75 6.99
C GLN A 102 1.06 0.60 7.70
N ASP A 103 2.08 0.72 8.56
CA ASP A 103 2.44 1.99 9.20
C ASP A 103 2.77 3.09 8.15
N ALA A 104 3.45 2.74 7.08
CA ALA A 104 3.70 3.66 5.97
C ALA A 104 2.40 4.04 5.24
N LEU A 105 1.52 3.07 4.96
CA LEU A 105 0.22 3.33 4.33
C LEU A 105 -0.64 4.26 5.19
N ASP A 106 -0.72 4.03 6.50
CA ASP A 106 -1.49 4.86 7.42
C ASP A 106 -0.99 6.31 7.41
N LYS A 107 0.32 6.54 7.37
CA LYS A 107 0.92 7.88 7.27
C LYS A 107 0.56 8.58 5.96
N ILE A 108 0.61 7.88 4.84
CA ILE A 108 0.36 8.48 3.53
C ILE A 108 -1.12 8.69 3.22
N MET A 109 -2.02 8.02 3.93
CA MET A 109 -3.47 8.20 3.78
C MET A 109 -3.99 9.51 4.43
N VAL A 110 -3.25 10.07 5.38
CA VAL A 110 -3.64 11.32 6.05
C VAL A 110 -3.83 12.44 5.03
N ASP A 111 -4.93 13.18 5.14
CA ASP A 111 -5.31 14.30 4.27
C ASP A 111 -5.42 13.93 2.77
N ARG A 112 -5.71 12.66 2.47
CA ARG A 112 -5.91 12.17 1.10
C ARG A 112 -7.21 11.37 0.97
N THR A 113 -7.84 11.49 -0.18
CA THR A 113 -8.91 10.56 -0.55
C THR A 113 -8.26 9.23 -0.94
N THR A 114 -8.58 8.16 -0.20
CA THR A 114 -8.00 6.85 -0.44
C THR A 114 -9.09 5.84 -0.78
N VAL A 115 -8.88 5.12 -1.88
CA VAL A 115 -9.67 3.95 -2.25
C VAL A 115 -8.80 2.72 -2.00
N VAL A 116 -9.29 1.80 -1.17
CA VAL A 116 -8.57 0.59 -0.79
C VAL A 116 -9.35 -0.63 -1.28
N VAL A 117 -8.72 -1.44 -2.11
CA VAL A 117 -9.18 -2.82 -2.37
C VAL A 117 -8.48 -3.70 -1.35
N ALA A 118 -9.24 -4.28 -0.43
CA ALA A 118 -8.67 -5.02 0.70
C ALA A 118 -9.39 -6.33 0.94
N HIS A 119 -8.61 -7.33 1.32
CA HIS A 119 -9.10 -8.63 1.78
C HIS A 119 -8.97 -8.80 3.30
N ARG A 120 -8.30 -7.87 4.00
CA ARG A 120 -8.11 -7.95 5.45
C ARG A 120 -9.06 -7.03 6.19
N LEU A 121 -9.76 -7.59 7.15
CA LEU A 121 -10.74 -6.87 7.96
C LEU A 121 -10.11 -5.67 8.70
N SER A 122 -8.87 -5.79 9.17
CA SER A 122 -8.14 -4.71 9.85
C SER A 122 -8.01 -3.44 9.00
N THR A 123 -7.83 -3.61 7.69
CA THR A 123 -7.73 -2.50 6.74
C THR A 123 -9.09 -1.84 6.45
N ILE A 124 -10.17 -2.63 6.50
CA ILE A 124 -11.51 -2.19 6.10
C ILE A 124 -12.26 -1.52 7.26
N LYS A 125 -12.07 -2.01 8.47
CA LYS A 125 -12.87 -1.66 9.66
C LYS A 125 -12.94 -0.16 9.94
N ASN A 126 -11.85 0.55 9.69
CA ASN A 126 -11.73 1.99 9.97
C ASN A 126 -12.04 2.88 8.75
N ALA A 127 -12.51 2.31 7.65
CA ALA A 127 -12.88 3.08 6.47
C ALA A 127 -14.12 3.95 6.73
N ASP A 128 -14.11 5.17 6.21
CA ASP A 128 -15.26 6.08 6.28
C ASP A 128 -16.48 5.52 5.54
N MET A 129 -16.22 4.74 4.47
CA MET A 129 -17.23 4.07 3.69
C MET A 129 -16.70 2.76 3.13
N ILE A 130 -17.47 1.70 3.27
CA ILE A 130 -17.22 0.38 2.71
C ILE A 130 -18.24 0.14 1.61
N ALA A 131 -17.80 -0.35 0.47
CA ALA A 131 -18.64 -0.82 -0.61
C ALA A 131 -18.39 -2.32 -0.83
N VAL A 132 -19.40 -3.13 -0.71
CA VAL A 132 -19.32 -4.58 -0.95
C VAL A 132 -19.74 -4.85 -2.39
N VAL A 133 -18.80 -5.41 -3.16
CA VAL A 133 -19.01 -5.72 -4.58
C VAL A 133 -19.26 -7.22 -4.75
N LYS A 134 -20.35 -7.56 -5.44
CA LYS A 134 -20.67 -8.93 -5.82
C LYS A 134 -21.07 -8.96 -7.30
N ASN A 135 -20.41 -9.80 -8.08
CA ASN A 135 -20.66 -9.94 -9.53
C ASN A 135 -20.64 -8.58 -10.28
N GLY A 136 -19.69 -7.70 -9.93
CA GLY A 136 -19.54 -6.39 -10.56
C GLY A 136 -20.55 -5.32 -10.09
N VAL A 137 -21.40 -5.62 -9.11
CA VAL A 137 -22.42 -4.69 -8.58
C VAL A 137 -22.16 -4.42 -7.09
N ILE A 138 -22.34 -3.16 -6.67
CA ILE A 138 -22.33 -2.81 -5.26
C ILE A 138 -23.64 -3.28 -4.63
N VAL A 139 -23.57 -4.27 -3.74
CA VAL A 139 -24.72 -4.87 -3.07
C VAL A 139 -24.97 -4.28 -1.68
N GLU A 140 -23.94 -3.79 -1.02
CA GLU A 140 -24.02 -3.12 0.29
C GLU A 140 -23.05 -1.94 0.33
N LYS A 141 -23.43 -0.88 1.07
CA LYS A 141 -22.62 0.31 1.24
C LYS A 141 -22.89 0.95 2.61
N GLY A 142 -21.84 1.25 3.35
CA GLY A 142 -21.96 1.88 4.68
C GLY A 142 -20.67 1.81 5.47
N LYS A 143 -20.75 2.14 6.77
CA LYS A 143 -19.65 1.95 7.74
C LYS A 143 -19.65 0.52 8.27
N HIS A 144 -18.51 0.11 8.83
CA HIS A 144 -18.35 -1.22 9.45
C HIS A 144 -19.49 -1.53 10.43
N ASP A 145 -19.73 -0.63 11.40
CA ASP A 145 -20.73 -0.84 12.45
C ASP A 145 -22.17 -0.94 11.92
N THR A 146 -22.44 -0.31 10.79
CA THR A 146 -23.74 -0.42 10.12
C THR A 146 -23.87 -1.76 9.38
N LEU A 147 -22.86 -2.10 8.59
CA LEU A 147 -22.92 -3.28 7.72
C LEU A 147 -22.82 -4.60 8.49
N ILE A 148 -22.09 -4.64 9.60
CA ILE A 148 -21.95 -5.85 10.43
C ILE A 148 -23.27 -6.28 11.08
N ASN A 149 -24.19 -5.33 11.30
CA ASN A 149 -25.47 -5.54 11.94
C ASN A 149 -26.62 -5.83 10.94
N ILE A 150 -26.34 -5.86 9.63
CA ILE A 150 -27.35 -6.24 8.63
C ILE A 150 -27.58 -7.75 8.74
N LYS A 151 -28.81 -8.15 9.09
CA LYS A 151 -29.20 -9.56 9.15
C LYS A 151 -29.02 -10.21 7.77
N ASP A 152 -28.30 -11.33 7.73
CA ASP A 152 -27.98 -12.07 6.51
C ASP A 152 -27.20 -11.24 5.45
N GLY A 153 -26.50 -10.19 5.91
CA GLY A 153 -25.72 -9.29 5.08
C GLY A 153 -24.46 -9.96 4.48
N PHE A 154 -24.11 -9.56 3.27
CA PHE A 154 -22.88 -10.03 2.61
C PHE A 154 -21.64 -9.64 3.37
N TYR A 155 -21.54 -8.38 3.84
CA TYR A 155 -20.42 -7.91 4.64
C TYR A 155 -20.25 -8.72 5.92
N ALA A 156 -21.33 -8.92 6.66
CA ALA A 156 -21.32 -9.71 7.89
C ALA A 156 -20.85 -11.16 7.64
N SER A 157 -21.30 -11.77 6.54
CA SER A 157 -20.86 -13.11 6.13
C SER A 157 -19.37 -13.16 5.78
N LEU A 158 -18.83 -12.16 5.06
CA LEU A 158 -17.41 -12.06 4.74
C LEU A 158 -16.56 -11.91 6.02
N VAL A 159 -16.99 -11.07 6.95
CA VAL A 159 -16.31 -10.87 8.24
C VAL A 159 -16.26 -12.18 9.02
N ALA A 160 -17.38 -12.91 9.11
CA ALA A 160 -17.44 -14.19 9.81
C ALA A 160 -16.50 -15.24 9.22
N LEU A 161 -16.39 -15.31 7.88
CA LEU A 161 -15.45 -16.20 7.20
C LEU A 161 -13.98 -15.86 7.52
N HIS A 162 -13.63 -14.57 7.54
CA HIS A 162 -12.28 -14.15 7.88
C HIS A 162 -11.91 -14.45 9.34
N MET A 163 -12.84 -14.28 10.27
CA MET A 163 -12.60 -14.60 11.67
C MET A 163 -12.40 -16.10 11.90
N SER A 164 -13.14 -16.96 11.21
CA SER A 164 -12.98 -18.40 11.32
C SER A 164 -11.66 -18.91 10.73
N ALA A 165 -11.17 -18.29 9.65
CA ALA A 165 -9.88 -18.63 9.04
C ALA A 165 -8.66 -18.20 9.88
N SER A 166 -8.81 -17.19 10.74
CA SER A 166 -7.74 -16.68 11.62
C SER A 166 -7.58 -17.46 12.91
N THR A 167 -8.49 -18.40 13.21
CA THR A 167 -8.49 -19.23 14.43
C THR A 167 -8.04 -20.68 14.18
N SER A 168 -7.65 -21.01 12.96
CA SER A 168 -7.08 -22.30 12.56
C SER A 168 -5.59 -22.19 12.29
#